data_83c63560358f479317a3301dfdb2223e
#
_entry.id   83c63560358f479317a3301dfdb2223e
#
_cell.length_a   1.000
_cell.length_b   1.000
_cell.length_c   1.000
_cell.angle_alpha   90.00
_cell.angle_beta   90.00
_cell.angle_gamma   90.00
#
_symmetry.space_group_name_H-M   'P 1'
#
loop_
_entity.id
_entity.type
_entity.pdbx_description
1 polymer ?
#
loop_
_entity_poly.entity_id
_entity_poly.type
_entity_poly.pdbx_seq_one_letter_code
_entity_poly.pdbx_strand_id
1 'polypeptide(L)'
;TAEGGKENFTYDYAGHITSTTDANGGVITYRYNSQGKVCEIIDQEGNSETFRYDREGRRILHEDRIGNQVRTTYNVDGRPVLERACDYMGENEVSRSWEYDGIGNIKKAVAGGICYTYEYRPDGKLIKKSSSGRTLISCTYHADKSLKSLTDVSGKTVHYGYDSLGRLERICDDNGDEIVRYGHTAGGKLK
;
A
#
# COMPACT_ATOMS: atom_id res chain seq x y z
N THR A 1 26.94 -6.69 -29.25
CA THR A 1 26.07 -7.85 -29.55
C THR A 1 25.70 -8.48 -28.22
N ALA A 2 24.49 -8.20 -27.72
CA ALA A 2 23.93 -8.91 -26.58
C ALA A 2 23.63 -10.34 -27.06
N GLU A 3 24.41 -11.32 -26.61
CA GLU A 3 24.06 -12.71 -26.77
C GLU A 3 22.79 -12.96 -25.97
N GLY A 4 21.70 -13.27 -26.66
CA GLY A 4 20.41 -13.57 -26.05
C GLY A 4 20.50 -14.86 -25.26
N GLY A 5 20.73 -14.76 -23.95
CA GLY A 5 20.70 -15.90 -23.05
C GLY A 5 19.32 -16.55 -23.10
N LYS A 6 19.26 -17.88 -23.10
CA LYS A 6 18.00 -18.63 -23.03
C LYS A 6 17.60 -18.81 -21.58
N GLU A 7 16.38 -18.40 -21.26
CA GLU A 7 15.71 -18.77 -20.02
C GLU A 7 14.96 -20.08 -20.22
N ASN A 8 15.03 -20.99 -19.26
CA ASN A 8 14.30 -22.25 -19.27
C ASN A 8 13.32 -22.29 -18.10
N PHE A 9 12.16 -22.90 -18.34
CA PHE A 9 11.10 -23.05 -17.35
C PHE A 9 10.69 -24.51 -17.26
N THR A 10 10.43 -24.99 -16.05
CA THR A 10 9.75 -26.27 -15.83
C THR A 10 8.39 -26.03 -15.19
N TYR A 11 7.47 -26.97 -15.38
CA TYR A 11 6.09 -26.81 -14.94
C TYR A 11 5.59 -28.10 -14.25
N ASP A 12 4.66 -27.93 -13.32
CA ASP A 12 3.88 -29.06 -12.78
C ASP A 12 2.69 -29.43 -13.67
N TYR A 13 1.95 -30.47 -13.28
CA TYR A 13 0.76 -30.91 -14.04
C TYR A 13 -0.38 -29.90 -14.05
N ALA A 14 -0.40 -28.92 -13.11
CA ALA A 14 -1.38 -27.84 -13.06
C ALA A 14 -0.96 -26.62 -13.90
N GLY A 15 0.26 -26.65 -14.47
CA GLY A 15 0.82 -25.54 -15.27
C GLY A 15 1.53 -24.46 -14.45
N HIS A 16 1.79 -24.68 -13.17
CA HIS A 16 2.60 -23.76 -12.38
C HIS A 16 4.09 -23.95 -12.68
N ILE A 17 4.85 -22.84 -12.73
CA ILE A 17 6.30 -22.86 -12.92
C ILE A 17 6.96 -23.46 -11.67
N THR A 18 7.63 -24.61 -11.81
CA THR A 18 8.37 -25.25 -10.72
C THR A 18 9.82 -24.83 -10.64
N SER A 19 10.43 -24.44 -11.78
CA SER A 19 11.73 -23.80 -11.77
C SER A 19 11.93 -22.84 -12.93
N THR A 20 12.81 -21.85 -12.74
CA THR A 20 13.34 -20.99 -13.78
C THR A 20 14.87 -21.12 -13.80
N THR A 21 15.46 -21.24 -14.98
CA THR A 21 16.93 -21.23 -15.15
C THR A 21 17.31 -20.03 -16.00
N ASP A 22 18.19 -19.18 -15.49
CA ASP A 22 18.68 -18.02 -16.21
C ASP A 22 19.77 -18.38 -17.25
N ALA A 23 20.22 -17.40 -18.01
CA ALA A 23 21.25 -17.55 -19.05
C ALA A 23 22.62 -18.02 -18.50
N ASN A 24 22.91 -17.84 -17.22
CA ASN A 24 24.12 -18.19 -16.54
C ASN A 24 24.03 -19.56 -15.85
N GLY A 25 22.87 -20.23 -15.93
CA GLY A 25 22.59 -21.50 -15.29
C GLY A 25 22.09 -21.38 -13.83
N GLY A 26 21.83 -20.19 -13.35
CA GLY A 26 21.23 -19.96 -12.03
C GLY A 26 19.80 -20.49 -11.98
N VAL A 27 19.48 -21.33 -11.00
CA VAL A 27 18.17 -21.98 -10.88
C VAL A 27 17.41 -21.41 -9.69
N ILE A 28 16.16 -20.98 -9.92
CA ILE A 28 15.20 -20.66 -8.87
C ILE A 28 14.10 -21.71 -8.89
N THR A 29 13.78 -22.29 -7.74
CA THR A 29 12.76 -23.32 -7.59
C THR A 29 11.56 -22.76 -6.83
N TYR A 30 10.35 -23.13 -7.27
CA TYR A 30 9.07 -22.71 -6.67
C TYR A 30 8.30 -23.93 -6.19
N ARG A 31 7.75 -23.84 -4.98
CA ARG A 31 6.82 -24.84 -4.43
C ARG A 31 5.47 -24.20 -4.18
N TYR A 32 4.43 -24.98 -4.34
CA TYR A 32 3.04 -24.54 -4.24
C TYR A 32 2.32 -25.29 -3.13
N ASN A 33 1.40 -24.60 -2.47
CA ASN A 33 0.47 -25.25 -1.54
C ASN A 33 -0.72 -25.86 -2.28
N SER A 34 -1.63 -26.50 -1.53
CA SER A 34 -2.85 -27.12 -2.09
C SER A 34 -3.82 -26.12 -2.75
N GLN A 35 -3.65 -24.82 -2.53
CA GLN A 35 -4.44 -23.74 -3.15
C GLN A 35 -3.79 -23.21 -4.44
N GLY A 36 -2.67 -23.80 -4.90
CA GLY A 36 -1.90 -23.30 -6.05
C GLY A 36 -1.13 -22.01 -5.79
N LYS A 37 -0.89 -21.65 -4.54
CA LYS A 37 -0.11 -20.45 -4.18
C LYS A 37 1.32 -20.84 -3.86
N VAL A 38 2.29 -20.01 -4.32
CA VAL A 38 3.70 -20.20 -3.98
C VAL A 38 3.86 -20.21 -2.46
N CYS A 39 4.36 -21.29 -1.89
CA CYS A 39 4.63 -21.43 -0.47
C CYS A 39 6.12 -21.44 -0.13
N GLU A 40 6.99 -21.65 -1.12
CA GLU A 40 8.43 -21.56 -0.97
C GLU A 40 9.10 -21.17 -2.29
N ILE A 41 10.10 -20.31 -2.22
CA ILE A 41 11.02 -19.95 -3.31
C ILE A 41 12.43 -20.27 -2.85
N ILE A 42 13.18 -21.06 -3.61
CA ILE A 42 14.56 -21.44 -3.30
C ILE A 42 15.45 -20.84 -4.38
N ASP A 43 16.47 -20.09 -3.98
CA ASP A 43 17.45 -19.52 -4.89
C ASP A 43 18.56 -20.51 -5.27
N GLN A 44 19.45 -20.08 -6.14
CA GLN A 44 20.57 -20.91 -6.63
C GLN A 44 21.59 -21.28 -5.53
N GLU A 45 21.67 -20.51 -4.44
CA GLU A 45 22.50 -20.80 -3.27
C GLU A 45 21.83 -21.74 -2.27
N GLY A 46 20.53 -22.07 -2.48
CA GLY A 46 19.75 -22.92 -1.61
C GLY A 46 19.06 -22.17 -0.46
N ASN A 47 19.11 -20.84 -0.44
CA ASN A 47 18.37 -20.06 0.56
C ASN A 47 16.89 -20.04 0.18
N SER A 48 16.02 -20.19 1.17
CA SER A 48 14.58 -20.24 0.92
C SER A 48 13.83 -19.03 1.50
N GLU A 49 12.80 -18.63 0.79
CA GLU A 49 11.79 -17.65 1.20
C GLU A 49 10.47 -18.39 1.31
N THR A 50 9.76 -18.27 2.45
CA THR A 50 8.55 -19.06 2.70
C THR A 50 7.32 -18.21 2.94
N PHE A 51 6.16 -18.74 2.53
CA PHE A 51 4.87 -18.08 2.65
C PHE A 51 3.82 -19.05 3.21
N ARG A 52 2.99 -18.55 4.14
CA ARG A 52 1.81 -19.27 4.61
C ARG A 52 0.56 -18.46 4.35
N TYR A 53 -0.52 -19.17 4.11
CA TYR A 53 -1.81 -18.58 3.76
C TYR A 53 -2.90 -19.13 4.67
N ASP A 54 -3.93 -18.36 4.90
CA ASP A 54 -5.15 -18.82 5.54
C ASP A 54 -6.04 -19.57 4.55
N ARG A 55 -7.24 -19.98 5.01
CA ARG A 55 -8.20 -20.74 4.18
C ARG A 55 -8.74 -19.93 3.02
N GLU A 56 -8.80 -18.61 3.14
CA GLU A 56 -9.23 -17.66 2.11
C GLU A 56 -8.08 -17.30 1.14
N GLY A 57 -6.90 -17.87 1.37
CA GLY A 57 -5.72 -17.66 0.54
C GLY A 57 -5.03 -16.31 0.74
N ARG A 58 -5.22 -15.64 1.87
CA ARG A 58 -4.52 -14.42 2.25
C ARG A 58 -3.21 -14.78 2.95
N ARG A 59 -2.14 -14.07 2.65
CA ARG A 59 -0.82 -14.36 3.23
C ARG A 59 -0.77 -13.95 4.70
N ILE A 60 -0.61 -14.93 5.60
CA ILE A 60 -0.54 -14.75 7.05
C ILE A 60 0.89 -14.77 7.60
N LEU A 61 1.84 -15.32 6.85
CA LEU A 61 3.26 -15.33 7.20
C LEU A 61 4.09 -15.19 5.92
N HIS A 62 5.14 -14.41 6.01
CA HIS A 62 6.25 -14.33 5.09
C HIS A 62 7.54 -14.43 5.90
N GLU A 63 8.43 -15.34 5.53
CA GLU A 63 9.77 -15.45 6.07
C GLU A 63 10.75 -15.28 4.91
N ASP A 64 11.66 -14.31 5.02
CA ASP A 64 12.64 -14.03 3.99
C ASP A 64 13.84 -15.00 4.08
N ARG A 65 14.76 -14.90 3.14
CA ARG A 65 15.93 -15.80 3.00
C ARG A 65 16.92 -15.74 4.16
N ILE A 66 16.86 -14.70 4.98
CA ILE A 66 17.72 -14.56 6.18
C ILE A 66 16.94 -14.86 7.46
N GLY A 67 15.66 -15.26 7.36
CA GLY A 67 14.81 -15.68 8.48
C GLY A 67 14.01 -14.57 9.13
N ASN A 68 14.00 -13.34 8.60
CA ASN A 68 13.10 -12.31 9.10
C ASN A 68 11.65 -12.66 8.77
N GLN A 69 10.74 -12.39 9.69
CA GLN A 69 9.34 -12.76 9.56
C GLN A 69 8.43 -11.55 9.56
N VAL A 70 7.39 -11.62 8.72
CA VAL A 70 6.24 -10.72 8.74
C VAL A 70 4.98 -11.56 8.89
N ARG A 71 4.22 -11.31 9.96
CA ARG A 71 2.94 -11.97 10.27
C ARG A 71 1.80 -10.99 10.12
N THR A 72 0.77 -11.36 9.36
CA THR A 72 -0.41 -10.51 9.14
C THR A 72 -1.66 -11.21 9.65
N THR A 73 -2.47 -10.48 10.41
CA THR A 73 -3.80 -10.90 10.87
C THR A 73 -4.86 -10.09 10.14
N TYR A 74 -5.94 -10.73 9.74
CA TYR A 74 -7.03 -10.11 9.00
C TYR A 74 -8.34 -10.16 9.81
N ASN A 75 -9.22 -9.20 9.58
CA ASN A 75 -10.60 -9.26 10.06
C ASN A 75 -11.47 -10.13 9.14
N VAL A 76 -12.74 -10.26 9.50
CA VAL A 76 -13.73 -11.04 8.75
C VAL A 76 -13.96 -10.52 7.33
N ASP A 77 -13.73 -9.23 7.08
CA ASP A 77 -13.85 -8.59 5.75
C ASP A 77 -12.59 -8.75 4.89
N GLY A 78 -11.56 -9.45 5.40
CA GLY A 78 -10.29 -9.66 4.69
C GLY A 78 -9.32 -8.48 4.74
N ARG A 79 -9.56 -7.48 5.61
CA ARG A 79 -8.65 -6.34 5.78
C ARG A 79 -7.61 -6.64 6.85
N PRO A 80 -6.33 -6.25 6.67
CA PRO A 80 -5.30 -6.44 7.67
C PRO A 80 -5.60 -5.60 8.92
N VAL A 81 -5.58 -6.19 10.10
CA VAL A 81 -5.80 -5.51 11.40
C VAL A 81 -4.54 -5.45 12.24
N LEU A 82 -3.60 -6.36 12.00
CA LEU A 82 -2.32 -6.39 12.70
C LEU A 82 -1.24 -6.96 11.78
N GLU A 83 -0.11 -6.31 11.74
CA GLU A 83 1.12 -6.80 11.12
C GLU A 83 2.23 -6.73 12.16
N ARG A 84 3.00 -7.80 12.28
CA ARG A 84 4.20 -7.88 13.12
C ARG A 84 5.36 -8.34 12.27
N ALA A 85 6.45 -7.61 12.35
CA ALA A 85 7.71 -7.97 11.73
C ALA A 85 8.78 -8.12 12.80
N CYS A 86 9.60 -9.17 12.72
CA CYS A 86 10.75 -9.40 13.59
C CYS A 86 11.92 -9.90 12.75
N ASP A 87 13.13 -9.76 13.28
CA ASP A 87 14.32 -10.35 12.67
C ASP A 87 14.35 -11.88 12.84
N TYR A 88 15.37 -12.50 12.26
CA TYR A 88 15.57 -13.96 12.28
C TYR A 88 15.76 -14.54 13.69
N MET A 89 16.15 -13.72 14.69
CA MET A 89 16.27 -14.12 16.09
C MET A 89 14.92 -14.01 16.82
N GLY A 90 13.90 -13.45 16.19
CA GLY A 90 12.60 -13.14 16.81
C GLY A 90 12.65 -11.87 17.66
N GLU A 91 13.72 -11.10 17.53
CA GLU A 91 13.95 -9.83 18.23
C GLU A 91 13.53 -8.64 17.35
N ASN A 92 13.74 -7.43 17.84
CA ASN A 92 13.45 -6.19 17.12
C ASN A 92 12.02 -6.16 16.53
N GLU A 93 11.03 -6.71 17.28
CA GLU A 93 9.65 -6.73 16.81
C GLU A 93 9.10 -5.32 16.64
N VAL A 94 8.64 -5.04 15.44
CA VAL A 94 7.85 -3.86 15.13
C VAL A 94 6.44 -4.29 14.75
N SER A 95 5.45 -3.51 15.17
CA SER A 95 4.07 -3.80 14.86
C SER A 95 3.34 -2.61 14.25
N ARG A 96 2.36 -2.92 13.40
CA ARG A 96 1.39 -1.98 12.85
C ARG A 96 0.01 -2.56 13.07
N SER A 97 -0.95 -1.71 13.42
CA SER A 97 -2.33 -2.14 13.56
C SER A 97 -3.29 -1.14 12.95
N TRP A 98 -4.46 -1.63 12.54
CA TRP A 98 -5.50 -0.83 11.89
C TRP A 98 -6.87 -1.18 12.46
N GLU A 99 -7.67 -0.16 12.65
CA GLU A 99 -9.10 -0.28 12.91
C GLU A 99 -9.86 0.38 11.75
N TYR A 100 -10.97 -0.20 11.36
CA TYR A 100 -11.79 0.27 10.24
C TYR A 100 -13.17 0.72 10.72
N ASP A 101 -13.78 1.64 9.99
CA ASP A 101 -15.18 1.97 10.15
C ASP A 101 -16.09 0.94 9.43
N GLY A 102 -17.41 1.09 9.58
CA GLY A 102 -18.38 0.17 9.01
C GLY A 102 -18.42 0.09 7.49
N ILE A 103 -17.83 1.06 6.78
CA ILE A 103 -17.72 1.08 5.31
C ILE A 103 -16.31 0.75 4.81
N GLY A 104 -15.37 0.55 5.76
CA GLY A 104 -14.03 0.05 5.46
C GLY A 104 -12.93 1.07 5.32
N ASN A 105 -13.16 2.32 5.70
CA ASN A 105 -12.08 3.29 5.82
C ASN A 105 -11.26 3.03 7.09
N ILE A 106 -9.96 3.32 7.06
CA ILE A 106 -9.10 3.25 8.25
C ILE A 106 -9.52 4.32 9.24
N LYS A 107 -10.11 3.92 10.36
CA LYS A 107 -10.49 4.81 11.48
C LYS A 107 -9.31 5.13 12.38
N LYS A 108 -8.42 4.16 12.57
CA LYS A 108 -7.22 4.28 13.41
C LYS A 108 -6.08 3.43 12.85
N ALA A 109 -4.87 3.95 12.93
CA ALA A 109 -3.66 3.21 12.60
C ALA A 109 -2.61 3.47 13.68
N VAL A 110 -1.88 2.42 14.08
CA VAL A 110 -0.75 2.52 15.00
C VAL A 110 0.48 1.95 14.32
N ALA A 111 1.58 2.68 14.35
CA ALA A 111 2.86 2.24 13.81
C ALA A 111 3.99 2.86 14.62
N GLY A 112 4.97 2.03 15.08
CA GLY A 112 6.10 2.50 15.87
C GLY A 112 5.68 3.26 17.14
N GLY A 113 4.59 2.84 17.79
CA GLY A 113 4.03 3.51 18.96
C GLY A 113 3.25 4.80 18.68
N ILE A 114 3.23 5.29 17.44
CA ILE A 114 2.48 6.48 17.05
C ILE A 114 1.07 6.08 16.62
N CYS A 115 0.07 6.71 17.24
CA CYS A 115 -1.35 6.48 16.93
C CYS A 115 -1.88 7.61 16.04
N TYR A 116 -2.43 7.23 14.90
CA TYR A 116 -3.15 8.11 14.00
C TYR A 116 -4.64 7.79 14.01
N THR A 117 -5.48 8.81 14.01
CA THR A 117 -6.94 8.71 13.89
C THR A 117 -7.41 9.47 12.65
N TYR A 118 -8.48 8.97 12.04
CA TYR A 118 -9.02 9.49 10.79
C TYR A 118 -10.53 9.67 10.94
N GLU A 119 -11.02 10.78 10.46
CA GLU A 119 -12.44 11.10 10.40
C GLU A 119 -12.87 11.29 8.95
N TYR A 120 -14.02 10.74 8.58
CA TYR A 120 -14.52 10.76 7.21
C TYR A 120 -15.92 11.31 7.13
N ARG A 121 -16.23 11.86 5.96
CA ARG A 121 -17.63 12.14 5.57
C ARG A 121 -18.35 10.81 5.30
N PRO A 122 -19.71 10.82 5.30
CA PRO A 122 -20.50 9.64 4.94
C PRO A 122 -20.19 9.05 3.55
N ASP A 123 -19.66 9.87 2.64
CA ASP A 123 -19.24 9.45 1.29
C ASP A 123 -17.79 8.92 1.22
N GLY A 124 -17.14 8.70 2.38
CA GLY A 124 -15.79 8.13 2.49
C GLY A 124 -14.64 9.12 2.30
N LYS A 125 -14.91 10.42 2.11
CA LYS A 125 -13.85 11.43 1.97
C LYS A 125 -13.26 11.82 3.31
N LEU A 126 -11.93 11.87 3.42
CA LEU A 126 -11.20 12.23 4.63
C LEU A 126 -11.51 13.68 5.03
N ILE A 127 -12.02 13.88 6.24
CA ILE A 127 -12.20 15.21 6.85
C ILE A 127 -10.99 15.60 7.67
N LYS A 128 -10.42 14.63 8.43
CA LYS A 128 -9.39 14.94 9.41
C LYS A 128 -8.48 13.74 9.65
N LYS A 129 -7.19 14.02 9.78
CA LYS A 129 -6.17 13.09 10.30
C LYS A 129 -5.55 13.72 11.54
N SER A 130 -5.45 12.98 12.64
CA SER A 130 -4.86 13.45 13.89
C SER A 130 -3.85 12.44 14.45
N SER A 131 -2.93 12.91 15.30
CA SER A 131 -2.04 12.09 16.09
C SER A 131 -1.84 12.73 17.45
N SER A 132 -1.92 11.92 18.53
CA SER A 132 -1.76 12.40 19.93
C SER A 132 -2.63 13.63 20.25
N GLY A 133 -3.87 13.65 19.76
CA GLY A 133 -4.81 14.76 19.96
C GLY A 133 -4.56 15.99 19.06
N ARG A 134 -3.44 16.05 18.32
CA ARG A 134 -3.13 17.14 17.40
C ARG A 134 -3.64 16.84 16.00
N THR A 135 -4.35 17.77 15.40
CA THR A 135 -4.74 17.68 13.98
C THR A 135 -3.49 17.84 13.10
N LEU A 136 -3.28 16.90 12.20
CA LEU A 136 -2.19 16.93 11.23
C LEU A 136 -2.65 17.48 9.88
N ILE A 137 -3.87 17.10 9.48
CA ILE A 137 -4.50 17.51 8.23
C ILE A 137 -5.99 17.64 8.49
N SER A 138 -6.61 18.69 7.97
CA SER A 138 -8.07 18.78 7.81
C SER A 138 -8.44 19.17 6.39
N CYS A 139 -9.56 18.63 5.89
CA CYS A 139 -10.02 18.80 4.52
C CYS A 139 -11.47 19.28 4.50
N THR A 140 -11.78 20.20 3.59
CA THR A 140 -13.15 20.55 3.26
C THR A 140 -13.43 20.27 1.78
N TYR A 141 -14.70 20.14 1.40
CA TYR A 141 -15.12 19.74 0.08
C TYR A 141 -16.23 20.62 -0.46
N HIS A 142 -16.26 20.80 -1.76
CA HIS A 142 -17.39 21.39 -2.47
C HIS A 142 -18.60 20.45 -2.49
N ALA A 143 -19.74 20.94 -2.94
CA ALA A 143 -20.98 20.15 -3.07
C ALA A 143 -20.83 18.99 -4.08
N ASP A 144 -20.03 19.17 -5.12
CA ASP A 144 -19.68 18.16 -6.12
C ASP A 144 -18.65 17.14 -5.63
N LYS A 145 -18.27 17.22 -4.34
CA LYS A 145 -17.27 16.37 -3.66
C LYS A 145 -15.81 16.62 -4.08
N SER A 146 -15.50 17.61 -4.89
CA SER A 146 -14.12 18.03 -5.14
C SER A 146 -13.50 18.65 -3.88
N LEU A 147 -12.18 18.52 -3.70
CA LEU A 147 -11.47 19.06 -2.53
C LEU A 147 -11.50 20.60 -2.59
N LYS A 148 -12.07 21.24 -1.56
CA LYS A 148 -12.16 22.71 -1.47
C LYS A 148 -10.93 23.30 -0.79
N SER A 149 -10.53 22.74 0.35
CA SER A 149 -9.35 23.20 1.08
C SER A 149 -8.67 22.07 1.85
N LEU A 150 -7.39 22.25 2.12
CA LEU A 150 -6.58 21.41 2.99
C LEU A 150 -5.83 22.33 3.95
N THR A 151 -5.96 22.06 5.25
CA THR A 151 -5.21 22.75 6.31
C THR A 151 -4.20 21.77 6.88
N ASP A 152 -2.93 22.18 6.98
CA ASP A 152 -1.84 21.37 7.52
C ASP A 152 -1.70 21.50 9.04
N VAL A 153 -0.70 20.80 9.59
CA VAL A 153 -0.38 20.79 11.03
C VAL A 153 0.06 22.15 11.58
N SER A 154 0.53 23.06 10.75
CA SER A 154 0.91 24.43 11.13
C SER A 154 -0.26 25.39 11.14
N GLY A 155 -1.43 24.94 10.66
CA GLY A 155 -2.63 25.75 10.49
C GLY A 155 -2.70 26.46 9.14
N LYS A 156 -1.71 26.28 8.26
CA LYS A 156 -1.74 26.86 6.90
C LYS A 156 -2.76 26.11 6.05
N THR A 157 -3.57 26.87 5.34
CA THR A 157 -4.61 26.33 4.46
C THR A 157 -4.26 26.62 2.99
N VAL A 158 -4.50 25.67 2.13
CA VAL A 158 -4.51 25.86 0.69
C VAL A 158 -5.90 25.61 0.14
N HIS A 159 -6.29 26.39 -0.86
CA HIS A 159 -7.60 26.37 -1.49
C HIS A 159 -7.47 25.88 -2.94
N TYR A 160 -8.34 24.98 -3.34
CA TYR A 160 -8.34 24.35 -4.67
C TYR A 160 -9.49 24.92 -5.51
N GLY A 161 -9.16 25.45 -6.67
CA GLY A 161 -10.12 25.94 -7.66
C GLY A 161 -10.14 25.06 -8.89
N TYR A 162 -11.33 24.88 -9.46
CA TYR A 162 -11.57 23.97 -10.59
C TYR A 162 -12.18 24.74 -11.76
N ASP A 163 -11.90 24.29 -12.97
CA ASP A 163 -12.55 24.81 -14.16
C ASP A 163 -13.99 24.25 -14.33
N SER A 164 -14.70 24.72 -15.33
CA SER A 164 -16.09 24.29 -15.62
C SER A 164 -16.24 22.80 -15.96
N LEU A 165 -15.15 22.09 -16.25
CA LEU A 165 -15.11 20.66 -16.49
C LEU A 165 -14.67 19.88 -15.24
N GLY A 166 -14.53 20.53 -14.08
CA GLY A 166 -14.13 19.89 -12.84
C GLY A 166 -12.63 19.54 -12.74
N ARG A 167 -11.78 20.09 -13.63
CA ARG A 167 -10.34 19.87 -13.61
C ARG A 167 -9.68 20.91 -12.71
N LEU A 168 -8.66 20.51 -11.94
CA LEU A 168 -7.92 21.43 -11.07
C LEU A 168 -7.30 22.55 -11.94
N GLU A 169 -7.69 23.81 -11.67
CA GLU A 169 -7.22 24.99 -12.38
C GLU A 169 -6.22 25.80 -11.58
N ARG A 170 -6.44 25.93 -10.26
CA ARG A 170 -5.57 26.76 -9.41
C ARG A 170 -5.50 26.24 -7.99
N ILE A 171 -4.40 26.58 -7.33
CA ILE A 171 -4.22 26.44 -5.88
C ILE A 171 -3.82 27.82 -5.34
N CYS A 172 -4.51 28.26 -4.29
CA CYS A 172 -4.25 29.54 -3.62
C CYS A 172 -3.91 29.28 -2.14
N ASP A 173 -3.19 30.23 -1.53
CA ASP A 173 -2.96 30.24 -0.07
C ASP A 173 -4.16 30.80 0.71
N ASP A 174 -3.98 30.98 2.02
CA ASP A 174 -4.99 31.54 2.95
C ASP A 174 -5.41 32.98 2.60
N ASN A 175 -4.53 33.77 1.97
CA ASN A 175 -4.81 35.15 1.58
C ASN A 175 -5.51 35.24 0.22
N GLY A 176 -5.61 34.10 -0.49
CA GLY A 176 -6.14 34.02 -1.85
C GLY A 176 -5.07 34.25 -2.92
N ASP A 177 -3.79 34.38 -2.53
CA ASP A 177 -2.69 34.51 -3.47
C ASP A 177 -2.46 33.20 -4.19
N GLU A 178 -2.30 33.26 -5.51
CA GLU A 178 -2.14 32.08 -6.36
C GLU A 178 -0.75 31.49 -6.19
N ILE A 179 -0.70 30.22 -5.70
CA ILE A 179 0.53 29.44 -5.58
C ILE A 179 0.88 28.81 -6.92
N VAL A 180 -0.14 28.24 -7.60
CA VAL A 180 0.05 27.56 -8.87
C VAL A 180 -1.23 27.62 -9.72
N ARG A 181 -1.07 27.74 -11.03
CA ARG A 181 -2.14 27.64 -12.01
C ARG A 181 -1.87 26.56 -13.04
N TYR A 182 -2.88 25.79 -13.35
CA TYR A 182 -2.83 24.71 -14.34
C TYR A 182 -3.62 25.11 -15.58
N GLY A 183 -2.98 25.08 -16.74
CA GLY A 183 -3.66 25.21 -18.04
C GLY A 183 -3.97 23.80 -18.61
N HIS A 184 -5.13 23.66 -19.23
CA HIS A 184 -5.51 22.42 -19.90
C HIS A 184 -5.78 22.64 -21.37
N THR A 185 -5.35 21.71 -22.21
CA THR A 185 -5.76 21.66 -23.63
C THR A 185 -7.22 21.23 -23.74
N ALA A 186 -7.84 21.44 -24.92
CA ALA A 186 -9.19 20.94 -25.20
C ALA A 186 -9.30 19.42 -24.98
N GLY A 187 -8.22 18.66 -25.21
CA GLY A 187 -8.14 17.22 -24.96
C GLY A 187 -7.80 16.83 -23.52
N GLY A 188 -7.79 17.80 -22.56
CA GLY A 188 -7.60 17.51 -21.12
C GLY A 188 -6.14 17.32 -20.66
N LYS A 189 -5.15 17.44 -21.54
CA LYS A 189 -3.73 17.39 -21.16
C LYS A 189 -3.30 18.70 -20.53
N LEU A 190 -2.41 18.66 -19.53
CA LEU A 190 -1.73 19.84 -19.02
C LEU A 190 -0.95 20.53 -20.14
N LYS A 191 -0.98 21.87 -20.11
CA LYS A 191 -0.19 22.72 -21.02
C LYS A 191 1.16 23.00 -20.39
#